data_5d6ff2eb28ae55c82cf560d612756dbd
#
_entry.id   5d6ff2eb28ae55c82cf560d612756dbd
#
_cell.length_a   1.000
_cell.length_b   1.000
_cell.length_c   1.000
_cell.angle_alpha   90.00
_cell.angle_beta   90.00
_cell.angle_gamma   90.00
#
_symmetry.space_group_name_H-M   'P 1'
#
loop_
_entity.id
_entity.type
_entity.pdbx_description
1 polymer ?
#
loop_
_entity_poly.entity_id
_entity_poly.type
_entity_poly.pdbx_seq_one_letter_code
_entity_poly.pdbx_strand_id
1 'polypeptide(L)'
;MATKRSRIPRYGTVEIKGHIYYKTYVMDADGKQVALYGKTREELYDKELAALEQIDNATFRRKSPTVKEYCEKWLLMQSVHVRATTLTDYTSKVQRHIISSLGDMRMGDVTLDDIQMALVPVSKKSASVYKSVVILYKSIFRAAMESKVIDKNPTTFLTAEGGGVPQQEKQALTD
;
A
#
# COMPACT_ATOMS: atom_id res chain seq x y z
N MET A 1 -30.14 -2.77 -13.12
CA MET A 1 -30.44 -1.52 -12.37
C MET A 1 -29.84 -0.36 -13.14
N ALA A 2 -30.65 0.57 -13.64
CA ALA A 2 -30.18 1.72 -14.41
C ALA A 2 -29.44 2.68 -13.47
N THR A 3 -28.16 2.88 -13.69
CA THR A 3 -27.35 3.88 -13.02
C THR A 3 -27.95 5.26 -13.29
N LYS A 4 -28.44 5.94 -12.25
CA LYS A 4 -28.85 7.34 -12.31
C LYS A 4 -27.68 8.14 -12.91
N ARG A 5 -27.79 8.59 -14.17
CA ARG A 5 -26.86 9.54 -14.75
C ARG A 5 -26.87 10.79 -13.88
N SER A 6 -25.81 11.06 -13.14
CA SER A 6 -25.66 12.27 -12.37
C SER A 6 -25.73 13.45 -13.35
N ARG A 7 -26.50 14.48 -13.00
CA ARG A 7 -26.72 15.65 -13.87
C ARG A 7 -25.41 16.41 -13.97
N ILE A 8 -24.83 16.48 -15.20
CA ILE A 8 -23.59 17.22 -15.44
C ILE A 8 -23.76 18.66 -14.97
N PRO A 9 -22.83 19.18 -14.12
CA PRO A 9 -22.91 20.55 -13.61
C PRO A 9 -22.86 21.62 -14.73
N ARG A 10 -23.27 22.82 -14.40
CA ARG A 10 -23.06 23.99 -15.27
C ARG A 10 -21.68 24.56 -14.98
N TYR A 11 -20.81 24.56 -16.00
CA TYR A 11 -19.46 25.12 -15.92
C TYR A 11 -19.40 26.51 -16.56
N GLY A 12 -18.53 27.39 -16.03
CA GLY A 12 -18.16 28.63 -16.69
C GLY A 12 -17.32 28.37 -17.93
N THR A 13 -17.28 29.34 -18.83
CA THR A 13 -16.43 29.28 -20.02
C THR A 13 -15.29 30.29 -19.96
N VAL A 14 -14.19 29.99 -20.62
CA VAL A 14 -13.01 30.87 -20.77
C VAL A 14 -12.50 30.76 -22.17
N GLU A 15 -12.08 31.88 -22.76
CA GLU A 15 -11.41 31.90 -24.04
C GLU A 15 -9.89 31.83 -23.85
N ILE A 16 -9.25 30.89 -24.52
CA ILE A 16 -7.79 30.73 -24.54
C ILE A 16 -7.33 30.61 -25.99
N LYS A 17 -6.53 31.55 -26.41
CA LYS A 17 -5.97 31.60 -27.80
C LYS A 17 -7.05 31.48 -28.90
N GLY A 18 -8.17 32.16 -28.73
CA GLY A 18 -9.27 32.14 -29.72
C GLY A 18 -10.18 30.91 -29.66
N HIS A 19 -10.00 30.03 -28.66
CA HIS A 19 -10.86 28.86 -28.46
C HIS A 19 -11.59 28.94 -27.10
N ILE A 20 -12.86 28.57 -27.09
CA ILE A 20 -13.69 28.56 -25.88
C ILE A 20 -13.56 27.19 -25.19
N TYR A 21 -13.24 27.23 -23.89
CA TYR A 21 -13.16 26.04 -23.03
C TYR A 21 -14.11 26.21 -21.85
N TYR A 22 -14.66 25.08 -21.40
CA TYR A 22 -15.30 25.00 -20.08
C TYR A 22 -14.22 24.91 -19.02
N LYS A 23 -14.46 25.52 -17.84
CA LYS A 23 -13.49 25.61 -16.74
C LYS A 23 -14.15 25.27 -15.40
N THR A 24 -13.43 24.52 -14.58
CA THR A 24 -13.73 24.29 -13.16
C THR A 24 -12.44 24.32 -12.35
N TYR A 25 -12.57 24.25 -11.02
CA TYR A 25 -11.44 24.18 -10.10
C TYR A 25 -11.66 23.04 -9.12
N VAL A 26 -10.60 22.32 -8.82
CA VAL A 26 -10.54 21.34 -7.74
C VAL A 26 -9.44 21.74 -6.75
N MET A 27 -9.62 21.40 -5.47
CA MET A 27 -8.55 21.57 -4.48
C MET A 27 -7.73 20.31 -4.44
N ASP A 28 -6.42 20.39 -4.65
CA ASP A 28 -5.54 19.23 -4.54
C ASP A 28 -5.36 18.78 -3.07
N ALA A 29 -4.63 17.69 -2.87
CA ALA A 29 -4.41 17.13 -1.54
C ALA A 29 -3.60 18.06 -0.60
N ASP A 30 -2.97 19.09 -1.15
CA ASP A 30 -2.23 20.13 -0.41
C ASP A 30 -3.07 21.37 -0.13
N GLY A 31 -4.35 21.37 -0.54
CA GLY A 31 -5.25 22.53 -0.41
C GLY A 31 -4.99 23.61 -1.46
N LYS A 32 -4.23 23.33 -2.51
CA LYS A 32 -3.98 24.24 -3.62
C LYS A 32 -5.05 24.10 -4.69
N GLN A 33 -5.52 25.23 -5.20
CA GLN A 33 -6.53 25.25 -6.26
C GLN A 33 -5.89 24.93 -7.63
N VAL A 34 -6.41 23.89 -8.28
CA VAL A 34 -6.00 23.47 -9.63
C VAL A 34 -7.13 23.70 -10.62
N ALA A 35 -6.84 24.39 -11.73
CA ALA A 35 -7.82 24.66 -12.77
C ALA A 35 -7.88 23.47 -13.76
N LEU A 36 -9.08 23.03 -14.08
CA LEU A 36 -9.35 22.02 -15.10
C LEU A 36 -10.09 22.65 -16.29
N TYR A 37 -9.76 22.19 -17.48
CA TYR A 37 -10.33 22.69 -18.73
C TYR A 37 -10.82 21.52 -19.61
N GLY A 38 -11.96 21.70 -20.28
CA GLY A 38 -12.52 20.76 -21.23
C GLY A 38 -13.13 21.48 -22.44
N LYS A 39 -13.07 20.87 -23.61
CA LYS A 39 -13.72 21.41 -24.83
C LYS A 39 -15.24 21.23 -24.77
N THR A 40 -15.70 20.19 -24.07
CA THR A 40 -17.11 19.92 -23.81
C THR A 40 -17.37 19.84 -22.31
N ARG A 41 -18.64 19.94 -21.89
CA ARG A 41 -19.02 19.78 -20.47
C ARG A 41 -18.79 18.35 -19.98
N GLU A 42 -19.02 17.38 -20.85
CA GLU A 42 -18.82 15.96 -20.57
C GLU A 42 -17.32 15.67 -20.31
N GLU A 43 -16.45 16.14 -21.20
CA GLU A 43 -15.01 16.00 -21.05
C GLU A 43 -14.50 16.62 -19.73
N LEU A 44 -15.01 17.83 -19.40
CA LEU A 44 -14.61 18.49 -18.17
C LEU A 44 -15.11 17.74 -16.93
N TYR A 45 -16.33 17.20 -16.97
CA TYR A 45 -16.91 16.43 -15.89
C TYR A 45 -16.12 15.13 -15.62
N ASP A 46 -15.74 14.41 -16.68
CA ASP A 46 -14.91 13.22 -16.55
C ASP A 46 -13.53 13.54 -15.95
N LYS A 47 -12.91 14.66 -16.38
CA LYS A 47 -11.65 15.15 -15.79
C LYS A 47 -11.79 15.54 -14.32
N GLU A 48 -12.88 16.18 -13.95
CA GLU A 48 -13.18 16.58 -12.58
C GLU A 48 -13.35 15.34 -11.68
N LEU A 49 -14.12 14.34 -12.12
CA LEU A 49 -14.28 13.09 -11.39
C LEU A 49 -12.96 12.34 -11.20
N ALA A 50 -12.15 12.24 -12.26
CA ALA A 50 -10.85 11.60 -12.19
C ALA A 50 -9.88 12.35 -11.25
N ALA A 51 -9.91 13.68 -11.26
CA ALA A 51 -9.09 14.48 -10.35
C ALA A 51 -9.53 14.33 -8.89
N LEU A 52 -10.83 14.33 -8.61
CA LEU A 52 -11.37 14.11 -7.26
C LEU A 52 -11.01 12.72 -6.73
N GLU A 53 -11.11 11.67 -7.54
CA GLU A 53 -10.72 10.32 -7.16
C GLU A 53 -9.22 10.25 -6.83
N GLN A 54 -8.36 10.90 -7.61
CA GLN A 54 -6.92 10.97 -7.32
C GLN A 54 -6.62 11.71 -6.01
N ILE A 55 -7.33 12.80 -5.74
CA ILE A 55 -7.19 13.60 -4.51
C ILE A 55 -7.63 12.77 -3.29
N ASP A 56 -8.76 12.09 -3.36
CA ASP A 56 -9.26 11.23 -2.30
C ASP A 56 -8.28 10.09 -1.99
N ASN A 57 -7.75 9.45 -3.02
CA ASN A 57 -6.73 8.42 -2.88
C ASN A 57 -5.43 8.95 -2.25
N ALA A 58 -4.96 10.13 -2.67
CA ALA A 58 -3.77 10.75 -2.10
C ALA A 58 -3.98 11.14 -0.62
N THR A 59 -5.14 11.69 -0.29
CA THR A 59 -5.51 12.06 1.08
C THR A 59 -5.62 10.83 1.99
N PHE A 60 -6.20 9.75 1.49
CA PHE A 60 -6.30 8.47 2.20
C PHE A 60 -4.91 7.90 2.52
N ARG A 61 -4.00 7.87 1.53
CA ARG A 61 -2.61 7.40 1.72
C ARG A 61 -1.87 8.22 2.77
N ARG A 62 -1.99 9.56 2.74
CA ARG A 62 -1.37 10.45 3.71
C ARG A 62 -1.89 10.27 5.15
N LYS A 63 -3.13 9.83 5.32
CA LYS A 63 -3.73 9.54 6.63
C LYS A 63 -3.42 8.15 7.15
N SER A 64 -2.86 7.25 6.32
CA SER A 64 -2.50 5.91 6.77
C SER A 64 -1.35 5.96 7.81
N PRO A 65 -1.34 5.05 8.80
CA PRO A 65 -0.24 4.96 9.76
C PRO A 65 1.07 4.57 9.05
N THR A 66 2.20 4.76 9.72
CA THR A 66 3.48 4.20 9.28
C THR A 66 3.48 2.67 9.40
N VAL A 67 4.38 2.03 8.66
CA VAL A 67 4.56 0.57 8.75
C VAL A 67 4.91 0.17 10.18
N LYS A 68 5.77 0.96 10.86
CA LYS A 68 6.14 0.72 12.27
C LYS A 68 4.91 0.75 13.17
N GLU A 69 4.13 1.84 13.14
CA GLU A 69 2.92 1.99 13.98
C GLU A 69 1.91 0.86 13.74
N TYR A 70 1.73 0.48 12.47
CA TYR A 70 0.80 -0.60 12.15
C TYR A 70 1.33 -1.97 12.58
N CYS A 71 2.62 -2.25 12.40
CA CYS A 71 3.24 -3.50 12.87
C CYS A 71 3.14 -3.66 14.38
N GLU A 72 3.39 -2.59 15.16
CA GLU A 72 3.25 -2.61 16.62
C GLU A 72 1.81 -2.93 17.03
N LYS A 73 0.83 -2.28 16.40
CA LYS A 73 -0.60 -2.57 16.59
C LYS A 73 -0.94 -4.02 16.22
N TRP A 74 -0.44 -4.51 15.07
CA TRP A 74 -0.67 -5.87 14.62
C TRP A 74 -0.10 -6.91 15.59
N LEU A 75 1.13 -6.69 16.09
CA LEU A 75 1.74 -7.56 17.10
C LEU A 75 0.93 -7.60 18.40
N LEU A 76 0.40 -6.46 18.83
CA LEU A 76 -0.50 -6.41 19.99
C LEU A 76 -1.76 -7.24 19.76
N MET A 77 -2.38 -7.16 18.56
CA MET A 77 -3.53 -7.99 18.23
C MET A 77 -3.16 -9.48 18.18
N GLN A 78 -1.97 -9.85 17.68
CA GLN A 78 -1.52 -11.23 17.65
C GLN A 78 -1.26 -11.80 19.06
N SER A 79 -0.91 -10.98 20.04
CA SER A 79 -0.65 -11.45 21.42
C SER A 79 -1.82 -12.19 22.07
N VAL A 80 -3.05 -11.93 21.61
CA VAL A 80 -4.26 -12.60 22.08
C VAL A 80 -4.47 -13.97 21.42
N HIS A 81 -3.88 -14.17 20.22
CA HIS A 81 -4.18 -15.35 19.39
C HIS A 81 -3.05 -16.36 19.33
N VAL A 82 -1.81 -15.97 19.64
CA VAL A 82 -0.64 -16.85 19.52
C VAL A 82 0.05 -17.06 20.86
N ARG A 83 0.81 -18.16 20.97
CA ARG A 83 1.61 -18.44 22.19
C ARG A 83 2.73 -17.40 22.33
N ALA A 84 3.17 -17.17 23.58
CA ALA A 84 4.22 -16.20 23.90
C ALA A 84 5.52 -16.43 23.09
N THR A 85 5.94 -17.69 22.90
CA THR A 85 7.12 -18.04 22.10
C THR A 85 6.97 -17.65 20.64
N THR A 86 5.79 -17.86 20.05
CA THR A 86 5.48 -17.46 18.67
C THR A 86 5.44 -15.94 18.54
N LEU A 87 4.87 -15.24 19.51
CA LEU A 87 4.85 -13.78 19.53
C LEU A 87 6.25 -13.19 19.59
N THR A 88 7.13 -13.75 20.41
CA THR A 88 8.55 -13.34 20.51
C THR A 88 9.26 -13.52 19.17
N ASP A 89 9.03 -14.64 18.48
CA ASP A 89 9.58 -14.89 17.14
C ASP A 89 9.04 -13.88 16.10
N TYR A 90 7.73 -13.62 16.09
CA TYR A 90 7.11 -12.61 15.23
C TYR A 90 7.69 -11.22 15.49
N THR A 91 7.75 -10.81 16.75
CA THR A 91 8.30 -9.51 17.15
C THR A 91 9.73 -9.34 16.67
N SER A 92 10.58 -10.34 16.87
CA SER A 92 11.98 -10.31 16.44
C SER A 92 12.12 -10.18 14.93
N LYS A 93 11.35 -10.95 14.14
CA LYS A 93 11.39 -10.91 12.68
C LYS A 93 10.79 -9.63 12.12
N VAL A 94 9.67 -9.17 12.68
CA VAL A 94 9.03 -7.91 12.26
C VAL A 94 9.96 -6.73 12.50
N GLN A 95 10.58 -6.64 13.68
CA GLN A 95 11.51 -5.55 13.97
C GLN A 95 12.75 -5.57 13.08
N ARG A 96 13.37 -6.75 12.90
CA ARG A 96 14.63 -6.88 12.15
C ARG A 96 14.48 -6.76 10.65
N HIS A 97 13.35 -7.15 10.08
CA HIS A 97 13.22 -7.33 8.63
C HIS A 97 12.11 -6.49 7.99
N ILE A 98 11.15 -5.99 8.78
CA ILE A 98 10.06 -5.17 8.26
C ILE A 98 10.24 -3.72 8.73
N ILE A 99 10.25 -3.49 10.03
CA ILE A 99 10.36 -2.14 10.59
C ILE A 99 11.71 -1.49 10.25
N SER A 100 12.81 -2.25 10.32
CA SER A 100 14.14 -1.72 9.98
C SER A 100 14.28 -1.24 8.53
N SER A 101 13.47 -1.78 7.62
CA SER A 101 13.55 -1.46 6.19
C SER A 101 12.47 -0.49 5.73
N LEU A 102 11.24 -0.63 6.22
CA LEU A 102 10.08 0.10 5.74
C LEU A 102 9.36 0.89 6.86
N GLY A 103 9.88 0.88 8.09
CA GLY A 103 9.17 1.39 9.27
C GLY A 103 8.66 2.81 9.16
N ASP A 104 9.43 3.69 8.52
CA ASP A 104 9.11 5.12 8.37
C ASP A 104 8.16 5.40 7.20
N MET A 105 7.97 4.45 6.30
CA MET A 105 7.04 4.57 5.18
C MET A 105 5.58 4.47 5.67
N ARG A 106 4.69 5.16 5.01
CA ARG A 106 3.26 5.00 5.26
C ARG A 106 2.75 3.71 4.63
N MET A 107 1.85 3.02 5.33
CA MET A 107 1.27 1.75 4.87
C MET A 107 0.64 1.86 3.46
N GLY A 108 0.02 3.00 3.15
CA GLY A 108 -0.62 3.24 1.85
C GLY A 108 0.35 3.52 0.71
N ASP A 109 1.60 3.85 1.01
CA ASP A 109 2.63 4.17 0.01
C ASP A 109 3.54 2.98 -0.32
N VAL A 110 3.51 1.91 0.49
CA VAL A 110 4.35 0.72 0.29
C VAL A 110 3.94 0.00 -0.98
N THR A 111 4.90 -0.22 -1.86
CA THR A 111 4.74 -0.97 -3.12
C THR A 111 5.29 -2.39 -3.01
N LEU A 112 4.98 -3.23 -4.00
CA LEU A 112 5.60 -4.56 -4.11
C LEU A 112 7.12 -4.47 -4.26
N ASP A 113 7.61 -3.49 -5.01
CA ASP A 113 9.05 -3.28 -5.24
C ASP A 113 9.78 -2.94 -3.94
N ASP A 114 9.20 -2.08 -3.09
CA ASP A 114 9.77 -1.76 -1.77
C ASP A 114 9.91 -3.02 -0.90
N ILE A 115 8.88 -3.89 -0.91
CA ILE A 115 8.92 -5.16 -0.17
C ILE A 115 9.97 -6.09 -0.73
N GLN A 116 10.09 -6.21 -2.06
CA GLN A 116 11.10 -7.04 -2.70
C GLN A 116 12.51 -6.54 -2.38
N MET A 117 12.74 -5.24 -2.41
CA MET A 117 14.02 -4.65 -2.01
C MET A 117 14.35 -4.91 -0.52
N ALA A 118 13.36 -4.82 0.36
CA ALA A 118 13.51 -5.15 1.78
C ALA A 118 13.82 -6.66 2.01
N LEU A 119 13.39 -7.53 1.11
CA LEU A 119 13.66 -8.97 1.16
C LEU A 119 15.04 -9.37 0.62
N VAL A 120 15.73 -8.50 -0.14
CA VAL A 120 17.08 -8.80 -0.67
C VAL A 120 18.08 -9.21 0.43
N PRO A 121 18.23 -8.50 1.55
CA PRO A 121 19.13 -8.96 2.63
C PRO A 121 18.62 -10.23 3.32
N VAL A 122 17.31 -10.47 3.32
CA VAL A 122 16.71 -11.67 3.93
C VAL A 122 16.96 -12.92 3.07
N SER A 123 17.06 -12.77 1.74
CA SER A 123 17.35 -13.89 0.84
C SER A 123 18.72 -14.53 1.07
N LYS A 124 19.65 -13.84 1.75
CA LYS A 124 20.95 -14.37 2.18
C LYS A 124 20.86 -15.22 3.47
N LYS A 125 19.70 -15.26 4.13
CA LYS A 125 19.42 -16.09 5.29
C LYS A 125 18.88 -17.44 4.87
N SER A 126 18.64 -18.35 5.83
CA SER A 126 18.05 -19.66 5.51
C SER A 126 16.68 -19.54 4.84
N ALA A 127 16.34 -20.51 3.99
CA ALA A 127 15.04 -20.56 3.32
C ALA A 127 13.86 -20.52 4.31
N SER A 128 14.01 -21.10 5.51
CA SER A 128 13.00 -21.05 6.58
C SER A 128 12.77 -19.65 7.09
N VAL A 129 13.84 -18.87 7.32
CA VAL A 129 13.73 -17.45 7.77
C VAL A 129 13.08 -16.62 6.66
N TYR A 130 13.55 -16.77 5.41
CA TYR A 130 12.98 -16.05 4.26
C TYR A 130 11.47 -16.30 4.14
N LYS A 131 11.07 -17.58 4.11
CA LYS A 131 9.65 -17.97 4.05
C LYS A 131 8.83 -17.38 5.19
N SER A 132 9.37 -17.42 6.42
CA SER A 132 8.68 -16.85 7.60
C SER A 132 8.46 -15.34 7.46
N VAL A 133 9.46 -14.59 6.98
CA VAL A 133 9.36 -13.14 6.79
C VAL A 133 8.35 -12.80 5.70
N VAL A 134 8.34 -13.54 4.58
CA VAL A 134 7.33 -13.37 3.52
C VAL A 134 5.91 -13.61 4.05
N ILE A 135 5.71 -14.65 4.88
CA ILE A 135 4.42 -14.93 5.51
C ILE A 135 3.99 -13.77 6.41
N LEU A 136 4.92 -13.17 7.18
CA LEU A 136 4.62 -12.01 8.04
C LEU A 136 4.22 -10.79 7.21
N TYR A 137 4.93 -10.47 6.12
CA TYR A 137 4.51 -9.41 5.19
C TYR A 137 3.08 -9.64 4.70
N LYS A 138 2.78 -10.84 4.20
CA LYS A 138 1.43 -11.19 3.72
C LYS A 138 0.36 -11.03 4.81
N SER A 139 0.65 -11.47 6.02
CA SER A 139 -0.31 -11.42 7.14
C SER A 139 -0.58 -9.97 7.57
N ILE A 140 0.46 -9.15 7.70
CA ILE A 140 0.34 -7.75 8.12
C ILE A 140 -0.42 -6.94 7.06
N PHE A 141 -0.04 -7.02 5.78
CA PHE A 141 -0.69 -6.26 4.72
C PHE A 141 -2.11 -6.75 4.40
N ARG A 142 -2.40 -8.05 4.59
CA ARG A 142 -3.76 -8.56 4.53
C ARG A 142 -4.62 -7.95 5.64
N ALA A 143 -4.16 -7.98 6.89
CA ALA A 143 -4.88 -7.39 8.01
C ALA A 143 -5.10 -5.87 7.81
N ALA A 144 -4.12 -5.16 7.24
CA ALA A 144 -4.24 -3.74 6.92
C ALA A 144 -5.33 -3.48 5.86
N MET A 145 -5.44 -4.31 4.85
CA MET A 145 -6.47 -4.22 3.84
C MET A 145 -7.86 -4.55 4.40
N GLU A 146 -7.99 -5.62 5.19
CA GLU A 146 -9.24 -6.00 5.86
C GLU A 146 -9.74 -4.91 6.82
N SER A 147 -8.80 -4.22 7.50
CA SER A 147 -9.08 -3.08 8.38
C SER A 147 -9.25 -1.75 7.64
N LYS A 148 -9.26 -1.74 6.31
CA LYS A 148 -9.37 -0.53 5.47
C LYS A 148 -8.31 0.54 5.77
N VAL A 149 -7.14 0.13 6.19
CA VAL A 149 -5.97 1.00 6.38
C VAL A 149 -5.26 1.26 5.05
N ILE A 150 -5.35 0.32 4.13
CA ILE A 150 -4.88 0.39 2.75
C ILE A 150 -5.97 -0.07 1.78
N ASP A 151 -5.99 0.48 0.57
CA ASP A 151 -6.95 0.12 -0.48
C ASP A 151 -6.50 -1.08 -1.32
N LYS A 152 -5.19 -1.25 -1.46
CA LYS A 152 -4.58 -2.30 -2.28
C LYS A 152 -3.54 -3.05 -1.44
N ASN A 153 -3.53 -4.38 -1.57
CA ASN A 153 -2.54 -5.20 -0.90
C ASN A 153 -1.30 -5.38 -1.81
N PRO A 154 -0.14 -4.79 -1.47
CA PRO A 154 1.07 -4.92 -2.29
C PRO A 154 1.65 -6.35 -2.27
N THR A 155 1.25 -7.20 -1.31
CA THR A 155 1.76 -8.57 -1.19
C THR A 155 0.98 -9.62 -1.99
N THR A 156 -0.02 -9.21 -2.80
CA THR A 156 -0.88 -10.14 -3.55
C THR A 156 -0.08 -11.09 -4.42
N PHE A 157 0.95 -10.60 -5.12
CA PHE A 157 1.81 -11.38 -6.01
C PHE A 157 3.16 -11.76 -5.37
N LEU A 158 3.36 -11.48 -4.08
CA LEU A 158 4.59 -11.85 -3.37
C LEU A 158 4.65 -13.38 -3.20
N THR A 159 5.76 -14.00 -3.58
CA THR A 159 5.99 -15.43 -3.40
C THR A 159 7.19 -15.67 -2.48
N ALA A 160 7.19 -16.81 -1.78
CA ALA A 160 8.31 -17.25 -0.96
C ALA A 160 9.20 -18.27 -1.69
N GLU A 161 8.85 -18.64 -2.93
CA GLU A 161 9.58 -19.62 -3.71
C GLU A 161 10.92 -19.07 -4.20
N GLY A 162 11.95 -19.92 -4.17
CA GLY A 162 13.28 -19.58 -4.65
C GLY A 162 14.09 -18.64 -3.77
N GLY A 163 13.55 -18.18 -2.64
CA GLY A 163 14.27 -17.29 -1.72
C GLY A 163 14.90 -18.01 -0.52
N GLY A 164 16.04 -17.46 -0.06
CA GLY A 164 16.82 -18.02 1.05
C GLY A 164 17.79 -19.13 0.67
N VAL A 165 18.78 -19.33 1.52
CA VAL A 165 19.78 -20.38 1.33
C VAL A 165 19.19 -21.73 1.77
N PRO A 166 19.23 -22.77 0.92
CA PRO A 166 18.77 -24.10 1.29
C PRO A 166 19.52 -24.63 2.51
N GLN A 167 18.82 -25.35 3.38
CA GLN A 167 19.45 -26.02 4.51
C GLN A 167 20.30 -27.17 3.97
N GLN A 168 21.61 -27.19 4.28
CA GLN A 168 22.44 -28.36 4.01
C GLN A 168 21.94 -29.53 4.88
N GLU A 169 21.65 -30.66 4.25
CA GLU A 169 21.39 -31.90 4.96
C GLU A 169 22.61 -32.24 5.81
N LYS A 170 22.40 -32.27 7.13
CA LYS A 170 23.42 -32.85 8.03
C LYS A 170 23.43 -34.33 7.75
N GLN A 171 24.46 -34.79 7.05
CA GLN A 171 24.75 -36.23 7.01
C GLN A 171 24.96 -36.69 8.45
N ALA A 172 24.13 -37.61 8.92
CA ALA A 172 24.35 -38.29 10.19
C ALA A 172 25.66 -39.11 10.02
N LEU A 173 26.62 -38.78 10.85
CA LEU A 173 27.79 -39.66 11.01
C LEU A 173 27.25 -40.98 11.56
N THR A 174 27.14 -41.98 10.72
CA THR A 174 27.00 -43.40 11.12
C THR A 174 28.37 -43.87 11.46
N ASP A 175 28.65 -44.09 12.76
CA ASP A 175 29.73 -44.92 13.27
C ASP A 175 29.42 -46.40 13.00
#